data_4da7fc5e6cb17c7fc3c320d1ee70ad97
#
_entry.id   4da7fc5e6cb17c7fc3c320d1ee70ad97
#
_cell.length_a   1.000
_cell.length_b   1.000
_cell.length_c   1.000
_cell.angle_alpha   90.00
_cell.angle_beta   90.00
_cell.angle_gamma   90.00
#
_symmetry.space_group_name_H-M   'P 1'
#
loop_
_entity.id
_entity.type
_entity.pdbx_description
1 polymer ?
#
loop_
_entity_poly.entity_id
_entity_poly.type
_entity_poly.pdbx_seq_one_letter_code
_entity_poly.pdbx_strand_id
1 'polypeptide(L)'
;MSELEEESKRPRPVLRTFIRRQISIMKARSWAIKTRWLMVLALVAPLTCVVILPAGCGLQTDEANKYLEQATKHQEDAEAILLRFKAFPNDWENIFDVSAIGQPQVDRARQLIQMREQDLDALGKALKAWRGDLDLISKLNVETKVKEYVSLKMKAIKAWEDYASTALRPLIKAYSGMVDIIASGGSAAQQSAKAQEITGLVGESVQKLEECRIAEKQAEEYFKKNKLGK
;
A
#
# COMPACT_ATOMS: atom_id res chain seq x y z
N MET A 1 -53.69 7.06 4.05
CA MET A 1 -52.48 7.89 3.80
C MET A 1 -51.24 7.34 4.50
N SER A 2 -51.17 6.03 4.77
CA SER A 2 -50.08 5.40 5.55
C SER A 2 -49.30 4.30 4.81
N GLU A 3 -49.79 3.78 3.68
CA GLU A 3 -49.08 2.71 2.97
C GLU A 3 -48.03 3.20 1.95
N LEU A 4 -48.10 4.44 1.47
CA LEU A 4 -47.16 5.00 0.51
C LEU A 4 -45.85 5.50 1.14
N GLU A 5 -45.80 5.74 2.46
CA GLU A 5 -44.58 6.16 3.17
C GLU A 5 -43.68 4.98 3.58
N GLU A 6 -44.23 3.78 3.71
CA GLU A 6 -43.48 2.59 4.13
C GLU A 6 -42.72 1.92 2.96
N GLU A 7 -43.18 2.10 1.73
CA GLU A 7 -42.54 1.56 0.53
C GLU A 7 -41.27 2.33 0.12
N SER A 8 -41.15 3.59 0.54
CA SER A 8 -39.96 4.43 0.31
C SER A 8 -38.74 4.03 1.16
N LYS A 9 -38.94 3.25 2.23
CA LYS A 9 -37.84 2.86 3.17
C LYS A 9 -37.23 1.51 2.87
N ARG A 10 -37.72 0.75 1.90
CA ARG A 10 -37.09 -0.54 1.53
C ARG A 10 -35.97 -0.32 0.51
N PRO A 11 -34.75 -0.73 0.80
CA PRO A 11 -33.64 -0.62 -0.18
C PRO A 11 -34.02 -1.44 -1.42
N ARG A 12 -34.05 -0.78 -2.58
CA ARG A 12 -34.44 -1.36 -3.86
C ARG A 12 -33.62 -2.62 -4.14
N PRO A 13 -34.27 -3.75 -4.55
CA PRO A 13 -33.60 -5.05 -4.75
C PRO A 13 -32.45 -5.01 -5.77
N VAL A 14 -32.45 -4.03 -6.68
CA VAL A 14 -31.40 -3.80 -7.69
C VAL A 14 -30.04 -3.48 -7.04
N LEU A 15 -30.02 -2.73 -5.95
CA LEU A 15 -28.79 -2.36 -5.25
C LEU A 15 -28.12 -3.58 -4.58
N ARG A 16 -28.92 -4.48 -3.98
CA ARG A 16 -28.45 -5.74 -3.39
C ARG A 16 -27.76 -6.65 -4.42
N THR A 17 -28.39 -6.79 -5.58
CA THR A 17 -27.87 -7.66 -6.66
C THR A 17 -26.61 -7.07 -7.26
N PHE A 18 -26.54 -5.74 -7.40
CA PHE A 18 -25.41 -5.05 -7.96
C PHE A 18 -24.19 -5.11 -7.04
N ILE A 19 -24.34 -4.77 -5.75
CA ILE A 19 -23.27 -4.84 -4.75
C ILE A 19 -22.78 -6.28 -4.61
N ARG A 20 -23.67 -7.29 -4.52
CA ARG A 20 -23.29 -8.71 -4.50
C ARG A 20 -22.55 -9.14 -5.77
N ARG A 21 -22.97 -8.65 -6.93
CA ARG A 21 -22.30 -8.99 -8.21
C ARG A 21 -20.93 -8.31 -8.32
N GLN A 22 -20.79 -7.06 -7.85
CA GLN A 22 -19.49 -6.37 -7.78
C GLN A 22 -18.58 -7.00 -6.73
N ILE A 23 -19.10 -7.34 -5.56
CA ILE A 23 -18.38 -8.09 -4.52
C ILE A 23 -17.96 -9.48 -5.07
N SER A 24 -18.83 -10.16 -5.82
CA SER A 24 -18.51 -11.45 -6.43
C SER A 24 -17.44 -11.33 -7.53
N ILE A 25 -17.48 -10.28 -8.34
CA ILE A 25 -16.45 -9.99 -9.37
C ILE A 25 -15.14 -9.59 -8.69
N MET A 26 -15.21 -8.78 -7.63
CA MET A 26 -14.04 -8.46 -6.80
C MET A 26 -13.53 -9.69 -6.06
N LYS A 27 -14.39 -10.57 -5.53
CA LYS A 27 -13.99 -11.86 -4.92
C LYS A 27 -13.33 -12.80 -5.92
N ALA A 28 -13.85 -12.95 -7.14
CA ALA A 28 -13.25 -13.79 -8.17
C ALA A 28 -11.90 -13.22 -8.66
N ARG A 29 -11.79 -11.90 -8.83
CA ARG A 29 -10.53 -11.21 -9.14
C ARG A 29 -9.60 -11.13 -7.92
N SER A 30 -10.15 -10.91 -6.71
CA SER A 30 -9.42 -10.92 -5.44
C SER A 30 -8.83 -12.31 -5.15
N TRP A 31 -9.47 -13.41 -5.58
CA TRP A 31 -8.86 -14.75 -5.42
C TRP A 31 -7.61 -14.91 -6.29
N ALA A 32 -7.67 -14.45 -7.53
CA ALA A 32 -6.49 -14.39 -8.41
C ALA A 32 -5.45 -13.34 -7.93
N ILE A 33 -5.91 -12.25 -7.31
CA ILE A 33 -5.08 -11.24 -6.69
C ILE A 33 -4.57 -11.75 -5.32
N LYS A 34 -5.38 -12.42 -4.49
CA LYS A 34 -4.98 -13.01 -3.19
C LYS A 34 -3.88 -14.05 -3.36
N THR A 35 -3.94 -14.93 -4.34
CA THR A 35 -2.85 -15.86 -4.64
C THR A 35 -1.60 -15.16 -5.14
N ARG A 36 -1.73 -14.10 -5.94
CA ARG A 36 -0.61 -13.25 -6.34
C ARG A 36 -0.07 -12.40 -5.17
N TRP A 37 -0.94 -11.83 -4.34
CA TRP A 37 -0.56 -11.04 -3.16
C TRP A 37 0.08 -11.91 -2.06
N LEU A 38 -0.38 -13.13 -1.82
CA LEU A 38 0.25 -14.06 -0.87
C LEU A 38 1.65 -14.49 -1.33
N MET A 39 1.89 -14.66 -2.63
CA MET A 39 3.24 -14.86 -3.16
C MET A 39 4.13 -13.62 -3.03
N VAL A 40 3.54 -12.41 -3.13
CA VAL A 40 4.25 -11.13 -3.04
C VAL A 40 4.81 -10.88 -1.64
N LEU A 41 4.10 -11.27 -0.59
CA LEU A 41 4.47 -10.99 0.80
C LEU A 41 5.25 -12.11 1.48
N ALA A 42 5.23 -13.32 0.95
CA ALA A 42 6.16 -14.35 1.39
C ALA A 42 7.64 -14.00 1.04
N LEU A 43 7.84 -12.99 0.17
CA LEU A 43 9.18 -12.50 -0.24
C LEU A 43 9.60 -11.19 0.45
N VAL A 44 8.70 -10.53 1.18
CA VAL A 44 9.05 -9.48 2.14
C VAL A 44 9.29 -10.16 3.50
N ALA A 45 10.12 -11.20 3.52
CA ALA A 45 10.77 -11.60 4.75
C ALA A 45 11.71 -10.45 5.12
N PRO A 46 11.69 -9.95 6.36
CA PRO A 46 12.63 -8.94 6.81
C PRO A 46 14.03 -9.52 6.64
N LEU A 47 14.72 -9.17 5.56
CA LEU A 47 16.16 -9.30 5.50
C LEU A 47 16.72 -8.20 6.40
N THR A 48 16.50 -8.35 7.71
CA THR A 48 17.31 -7.70 8.73
C THR A 48 18.72 -8.28 8.67
N CYS A 49 19.33 -8.19 7.50
CA CYS A 49 20.76 -8.34 7.39
C CYS A 49 21.36 -7.06 7.98
N VAL A 50 21.72 -7.10 9.27
CA VAL A 50 22.66 -6.14 9.81
C VAL A 50 23.89 -6.20 8.89
N VAL A 51 24.02 -5.21 8.04
CA VAL A 51 25.14 -5.10 7.10
C VAL A 51 26.34 -4.66 7.92
N ILE A 52 27.15 -5.62 8.38
CA ILE A 52 28.45 -5.34 8.96
C ILE A 52 29.42 -5.24 7.78
N LEU A 53 29.78 -4.04 7.41
CA LEU A 53 30.81 -3.81 6.39
C LEU A 53 32.19 -4.04 7.03
N PRO A 54 33.11 -4.77 6.37
CA PRO A 54 34.47 -4.96 6.91
C PRO A 54 35.21 -3.63 6.99
N ALA A 55 35.87 -3.37 8.12
CA ALA A 55 36.66 -2.18 8.34
C ALA A 55 37.92 -2.19 7.44
N GLY A 56 37.92 -1.35 6.41
CA GLY A 56 39.10 -1.06 5.59
C GLY A 56 39.81 0.21 6.12
N CYS A 57 41.14 0.25 6.12
CA CYS A 57 41.86 1.44 6.54
C CYS A 57 41.48 2.68 5.71
N GLY A 58 40.91 3.70 6.39
CA GLY A 58 40.49 4.96 5.78
C GLY A 58 39.06 5.01 5.28
N LEU A 59 38.26 3.93 5.43
CA LEU A 59 36.83 3.92 5.12
C LEU A 59 35.97 4.25 6.36
N GLN A 60 34.88 4.98 6.13
CA GLN A 60 33.92 5.37 7.18
C GLN A 60 32.85 4.26 7.39
N THR A 61 33.33 3.04 7.62
CA THR A 61 32.48 1.84 7.65
C THR A 61 31.54 1.81 8.86
N ASP A 62 32.04 2.21 10.04
CA ASP A 62 31.24 2.21 11.28
C ASP A 62 30.08 3.23 11.20
N GLU A 63 30.35 4.40 10.61
CA GLU A 63 29.35 5.43 10.41
C GLU A 63 28.29 4.96 9.37
N ALA A 64 28.75 4.33 8.29
CA ALA A 64 27.84 3.75 7.30
C ALA A 64 26.96 2.66 7.89
N ASN A 65 27.49 1.78 8.74
CA ASN A 65 26.74 0.74 9.44
C ASN A 65 25.64 1.33 10.35
N LYS A 66 25.96 2.42 11.07
CA LYS A 66 24.98 3.13 11.89
C LYS A 66 23.80 3.66 11.06
N TYR A 67 24.07 4.28 9.91
CA TYR A 67 23.00 4.76 9.03
C TYR A 67 22.25 3.63 8.36
N LEU A 68 22.89 2.52 8.02
CA LEU A 68 22.19 1.32 7.52
C LEU A 68 21.24 0.73 8.56
N GLU A 69 21.64 0.69 9.83
CA GLU A 69 20.75 0.25 10.90
C GLU A 69 19.53 1.17 11.06
N GLN A 70 19.71 2.49 10.99
CA GLN A 70 18.62 3.45 11.01
C GLN A 70 17.69 3.29 9.79
N ALA A 71 18.28 3.17 8.60
CA ALA A 71 17.58 2.92 7.36
C ALA A 71 16.72 1.64 7.41
N THR A 72 17.23 0.58 8.05
CA THR A 72 16.49 -0.67 8.25
C THR A 72 15.26 -0.46 9.12
N LYS A 73 15.37 0.30 10.22
CA LYS A 73 14.21 0.61 11.08
C LYS A 73 13.13 1.38 10.31
N HIS A 74 13.52 2.38 9.52
CA HIS A 74 12.55 3.12 8.70
C HIS A 74 11.96 2.28 7.56
N GLN A 75 12.71 1.32 7.04
CA GLN A 75 12.16 0.31 6.11
C GLN A 75 11.08 -0.54 6.80
N GLU A 76 11.35 -1.06 8.00
CA GLU A 76 10.40 -1.84 8.79
C GLU A 76 9.13 -1.05 9.10
N ASP A 77 9.25 0.23 9.46
CA ASP A 77 8.12 1.13 9.66
C ASP A 77 7.27 1.27 8.38
N ALA A 78 7.90 1.47 7.23
CA ALA A 78 7.22 1.57 5.95
C ALA A 78 6.50 0.25 5.59
N GLU A 79 7.15 -0.89 5.78
CA GLU A 79 6.59 -2.22 5.53
C GLU A 79 5.37 -2.50 6.42
N ALA A 80 5.44 -2.16 7.71
CA ALA A 80 4.32 -2.30 8.64
C ALA A 80 3.10 -1.48 8.20
N ILE A 81 3.31 -0.29 7.64
CA ILE A 81 2.24 0.55 7.09
C ILE A 81 1.67 -0.09 5.81
N LEU A 82 2.53 -0.56 4.91
CA LEU A 82 2.10 -1.20 3.66
C LEU A 82 1.26 -2.47 3.91
N LEU A 83 1.55 -3.22 4.98
CA LEU A 83 0.72 -4.36 5.41
C LEU A 83 -0.72 -3.94 5.74
N ARG A 84 -0.93 -2.76 6.31
CA ARG A 84 -2.28 -2.23 6.58
C ARG A 84 -3.04 -1.91 5.29
N PHE A 85 -2.35 -1.41 4.25
CA PHE A 85 -2.96 -1.22 2.93
C PHE A 85 -3.34 -2.54 2.26
N LYS A 86 -2.57 -3.60 2.50
CA LYS A 86 -2.92 -4.94 2.04
C LYS A 86 -4.22 -5.45 2.66
N ALA A 87 -4.47 -5.15 3.92
CA ALA A 87 -5.71 -5.56 4.62
C ALA A 87 -6.93 -4.75 4.14
N PHE A 88 -6.72 -3.54 3.62
CA PHE A 88 -7.79 -2.59 3.29
C PHE A 88 -8.93 -3.15 2.44
N PRO A 89 -8.71 -3.93 1.36
CA PRO A 89 -9.83 -4.49 0.59
C PRO A 89 -10.72 -5.43 1.41
N ASN A 90 -10.12 -6.23 2.30
CA ASN A 90 -10.88 -7.12 3.18
C ASN A 90 -11.66 -6.31 4.24
N ASP A 91 -11.02 -5.29 4.83
CA ASP A 91 -11.67 -4.41 5.81
C ASP A 91 -12.86 -3.70 5.18
N TRP A 92 -12.71 -3.23 3.93
CA TRP A 92 -13.79 -2.62 3.16
C TRP A 92 -14.93 -3.60 2.88
N GLU A 93 -14.64 -4.81 2.39
CA GLU A 93 -15.64 -5.84 2.14
C GLU A 93 -16.43 -6.17 3.42
N ASN A 94 -15.74 -6.31 4.56
CA ASN A 94 -16.37 -6.63 5.85
C ASN A 94 -17.37 -5.56 6.33
N ILE A 95 -17.13 -4.28 6.01
CA ILE A 95 -18.07 -3.20 6.36
C ILE A 95 -19.38 -3.34 5.59
N PHE A 96 -19.34 -3.77 4.34
CA PHE A 96 -20.47 -3.81 3.43
C PHE A 96 -21.04 -5.22 3.19
N ASP A 97 -20.48 -6.26 3.82
CA ASP A 97 -21.03 -7.64 3.79
C ASP A 97 -22.17 -7.79 4.79
N VAL A 98 -23.18 -6.95 4.63
CA VAL A 98 -24.38 -6.90 5.49
C VAL A 98 -25.67 -6.96 4.66
N SER A 99 -26.77 -7.30 5.31
CA SER A 99 -28.08 -7.40 4.63
C SER A 99 -28.65 -6.05 4.20
N ALA A 100 -28.32 -4.97 4.92
CA ALA A 100 -28.73 -3.61 4.62
C ALA A 100 -27.59 -2.63 4.94
N ILE A 101 -27.36 -1.67 4.05
CA ILE A 101 -26.39 -0.60 4.28
C ILE A 101 -27.15 0.56 4.94
N GLY A 102 -26.67 0.97 6.10
CA GLY A 102 -27.20 2.09 6.87
C GLY A 102 -26.09 3.03 7.35
N GLN A 103 -26.46 4.02 8.14
CA GLN A 103 -25.53 5.02 8.69
C GLN A 103 -24.32 4.38 9.43
N PRO A 104 -24.48 3.29 10.22
CA PRO A 104 -23.32 2.69 10.90
C PRO A 104 -22.25 2.16 9.95
N GLN A 105 -22.61 1.65 8.77
CA GLN A 105 -21.67 1.18 7.74
C GLN A 105 -20.94 2.35 7.10
N VAL A 106 -21.66 3.43 6.81
CA VAL A 106 -21.09 4.69 6.28
C VAL A 106 -20.05 5.25 7.25
N ASP A 107 -20.38 5.31 8.53
CA ASP A 107 -19.49 5.85 9.56
C ASP A 107 -18.21 4.99 9.73
N ARG A 108 -18.36 3.66 9.72
CA ARG A 108 -17.20 2.74 9.75
C ARG A 108 -16.33 2.90 8.51
N ALA A 109 -16.93 3.04 7.33
CA ALA A 109 -16.19 3.25 6.10
C ALA A 109 -15.42 4.58 6.11
N ARG A 110 -16.02 5.67 6.63
CA ARG A 110 -15.33 6.94 6.83
C ARG A 110 -14.15 6.82 7.79
N GLN A 111 -14.32 6.14 8.91
CA GLN A 111 -13.24 5.87 9.84
C GLN A 111 -12.10 5.07 9.20
N LEU A 112 -12.43 4.02 8.44
CA LEU A 112 -11.42 3.23 7.72
C LEU A 112 -10.64 4.10 6.72
N ILE A 113 -11.32 4.96 5.96
CA ILE A 113 -10.69 5.88 5.02
C ILE A 113 -9.76 6.85 5.75
N GLN A 114 -10.22 7.47 6.83
CA GLN A 114 -9.41 8.40 7.63
C GLN A 114 -8.14 7.71 8.17
N MET A 115 -8.25 6.48 8.66
CA MET A 115 -7.07 5.70 9.08
C MET A 115 -6.10 5.46 7.92
N ARG A 116 -6.59 5.16 6.71
CA ARG A 116 -5.72 4.96 5.54
C ARG A 116 -5.06 6.25 5.06
N GLU A 117 -5.72 7.39 5.17
CA GLU A 117 -5.11 8.70 4.90
C GLU A 117 -3.96 8.99 5.88
N GLN A 118 -4.17 8.73 7.17
CA GLN A 118 -3.10 8.84 8.18
C GLN A 118 -1.95 7.88 7.90
N ASP A 119 -2.24 6.64 7.48
CA ASP A 119 -1.24 5.68 7.07
C ASP A 119 -0.44 6.15 5.85
N LEU A 120 -1.07 6.81 4.86
CA LEU A 120 -0.35 7.40 3.71
C LEU A 120 0.64 8.49 4.14
N ASP A 121 0.24 9.34 5.07
CA ASP A 121 1.12 10.40 5.58
C ASP A 121 2.27 9.82 6.42
N ALA A 122 2.00 8.78 7.22
CA ALA A 122 3.02 8.05 7.96
C ALA A 122 4.00 7.33 7.02
N LEU A 123 3.49 6.67 5.97
CA LEU A 123 4.31 6.04 4.93
C LEU A 123 5.25 7.04 4.27
N GLY A 124 4.73 8.21 3.89
CA GLY A 124 5.55 9.27 3.29
C GLY A 124 6.68 9.73 4.22
N LYS A 125 6.42 9.83 5.53
CA LYS A 125 7.44 10.17 6.53
C LYS A 125 8.50 9.07 6.66
N ALA A 126 8.08 7.80 6.75
CA ALA A 126 9.00 6.65 6.85
C ALA A 126 9.89 6.53 5.60
N LEU A 127 9.33 6.65 4.40
CA LEU A 127 10.09 6.61 3.14
C LEU A 127 11.10 7.76 3.04
N LYS A 128 10.70 8.97 3.46
CA LYS A 128 11.60 10.14 3.48
C LYS A 128 12.75 9.96 4.47
N ALA A 129 12.48 9.43 5.66
CA ALA A 129 13.50 9.14 6.66
C ALA A 129 14.48 8.07 6.15
N TRP A 130 13.94 6.96 5.63
CA TRP A 130 14.75 5.90 5.00
C TRP A 130 15.66 6.43 3.90
N ARG A 131 15.13 7.26 3.00
CA ARG A 131 15.92 7.93 1.97
C ARG A 131 17.03 8.81 2.58
N GLY A 132 16.70 9.56 3.64
CA GLY A 132 17.63 10.47 4.31
C GLY A 132 18.86 9.74 4.85
N ASP A 133 18.66 8.59 5.51
CA ASP A 133 19.76 7.78 6.03
C ASP A 133 20.66 7.23 4.92
N LEU A 134 20.07 6.75 3.83
CA LEU A 134 20.84 6.26 2.68
C LEU A 134 21.59 7.39 1.96
N ASP A 135 21.03 8.59 1.91
CA ASP A 135 21.70 9.77 1.34
C ASP A 135 22.95 10.15 2.16
N LEU A 136 22.92 10.00 3.49
CA LEU A 136 24.09 10.19 4.34
C LEU A 136 25.19 9.19 3.99
N ILE A 137 24.87 7.91 3.79
CA ILE A 137 25.87 6.89 3.39
C ILE A 137 26.49 7.23 2.04
N SER A 138 25.73 7.78 1.11
CA SER A 138 26.23 8.15 -0.23
C SER A 138 27.37 9.19 -0.17
N LYS A 139 27.41 10.01 0.89
CA LYS A 139 28.39 11.08 1.13
C LYS A 139 29.65 10.60 1.86
N LEU A 140 29.62 9.40 2.44
CA LEU A 140 30.73 8.83 3.17
C LEU A 140 31.81 8.28 2.22
N ASN A 141 33.04 8.17 2.74
CA ASN A 141 34.09 7.43 2.07
C ASN A 141 33.91 5.92 2.35
N VAL A 142 33.13 5.25 1.52
CA VAL A 142 32.86 3.80 1.59
C VAL A 142 33.20 3.14 0.26
N GLU A 143 33.27 1.81 0.24
CA GLU A 143 33.54 1.06 -0.98
C GLU A 143 32.51 1.34 -2.08
N THR A 144 32.96 1.36 -3.35
CA THR A 144 32.11 1.62 -4.52
C THR A 144 30.88 0.70 -4.55
N LYS A 145 31.08 -0.59 -4.22
CA LYS A 145 29.95 -1.57 -4.17
C LYS A 145 28.88 -1.20 -3.15
N VAL A 146 29.24 -0.52 -2.04
CA VAL A 146 28.28 -0.02 -1.05
C VAL A 146 27.50 1.15 -1.62
N LYS A 147 28.16 2.09 -2.30
CA LYS A 147 27.50 3.23 -2.96
C LYS A 147 26.54 2.79 -4.05
N GLU A 148 26.90 1.78 -4.83
CA GLU A 148 26.03 1.20 -5.85
C GLU A 148 24.78 0.52 -5.23
N TYR A 149 24.96 -0.26 -4.15
CA TYR A 149 23.85 -0.82 -3.39
C TYR A 149 22.89 0.26 -2.85
N VAL A 150 23.45 1.30 -2.21
CA VAL A 150 22.68 2.45 -1.72
C VAL A 150 21.91 3.12 -2.85
N SER A 151 22.52 3.31 -4.01
CA SER A 151 21.86 3.86 -5.20
C SER A 151 20.66 3.01 -5.66
N LEU A 152 20.80 1.68 -5.64
CA LEU A 152 19.70 0.76 -5.98
C LEU A 152 18.59 0.82 -4.93
N LYS A 153 18.92 0.88 -3.64
CA LYS A 153 17.92 1.06 -2.57
C LYS A 153 17.18 2.39 -2.70
N MET A 154 17.86 3.48 -3.03
CA MET A 154 17.23 4.78 -3.28
C MET A 154 16.26 4.75 -4.47
N LYS A 155 16.57 3.98 -5.53
CA LYS A 155 15.62 3.74 -6.64
C LYS A 155 14.38 2.97 -6.17
N ALA A 156 14.56 1.97 -5.31
CA ALA A 156 13.43 1.23 -4.74
C ALA A 156 12.54 2.14 -3.86
N ILE A 157 13.15 2.98 -3.01
CA ILE A 157 12.39 3.97 -2.21
C ILE A 157 11.59 4.91 -3.12
N LYS A 158 12.22 5.41 -4.21
CA LYS A 158 11.51 6.26 -5.16
C LYS A 158 10.30 5.56 -5.77
N ALA A 159 10.42 4.28 -6.13
CA ALA A 159 9.28 3.51 -6.63
C ALA A 159 8.15 3.42 -5.59
N TRP A 160 8.47 3.22 -4.30
CA TRP A 160 7.49 3.23 -3.21
C TRP A 160 6.84 4.59 -3.00
N GLU A 161 7.59 5.70 -3.10
CA GLU A 161 7.03 7.06 -3.05
C GLU A 161 6.07 7.31 -4.23
N ASP A 162 6.46 6.89 -5.43
CA ASP A 162 5.62 6.99 -6.63
C ASP A 162 4.36 6.12 -6.46
N TYR A 163 4.47 4.90 -5.94
CA TYR A 163 3.33 4.03 -5.60
C TYR A 163 2.37 4.68 -4.60
N ALA A 164 2.89 5.23 -3.50
CA ALA A 164 2.07 5.89 -2.48
C ALA A 164 1.31 7.09 -3.04
N SER A 165 1.97 7.92 -3.87
CA SER A 165 1.41 9.17 -4.40
C SER A 165 0.49 8.97 -5.60
N THR A 166 0.84 8.06 -6.52
CA THR A 166 0.14 7.92 -7.81
C THR A 166 -0.85 6.74 -7.85
N ALA A 167 -0.74 5.78 -6.93
CA ALA A 167 -1.64 4.64 -6.86
C ALA A 167 -2.48 4.60 -5.58
N LEU A 168 -1.85 4.60 -4.39
CA LEU A 168 -2.60 4.47 -3.13
C LEU A 168 -3.46 5.70 -2.83
N ARG A 169 -2.93 6.91 -2.97
CA ARG A 169 -3.67 8.14 -2.68
C ARG A 169 -4.90 8.33 -3.56
N PRO A 170 -4.84 8.19 -4.90
CA PRO A 170 -6.03 8.22 -5.75
C PRO A 170 -7.04 7.13 -5.40
N LEU A 171 -6.57 5.92 -5.08
CA LEU A 171 -7.42 4.81 -4.70
C LEU A 171 -8.22 5.11 -3.42
N ILE A 172 -7.58 5.60 -2.36
CA ILE A 172 -8.25 5.98 -1.12
C ILE A 172 -9.26 7.11 -1.36
N LYS A 173 -8.91 8.11 -2.19
CA LYS A 173 -9.82 9.18 -2.58
C LYS A 173 -11.05 8.66 -3.35
N ALA A 174 -10.88 7.67 -4.21
CA ALA A 174 -11.99 7.07 -4.94
C ALA A 174 -12.93 6.30 -4.00
N TYR A 175 -12.39 5.59 -3.01
CA TYR A 175 -13.19 4.95 -1.96
C TYR A 175 -13.92 5.98 -1.09
N SER A 176 -13.30 7.11 -0.74
CA SER A 176 -13.97 8.23 -0.06
C SER A 176 -15.17 8.73 -0.85
N GLY A 177 -14.99 8.98 -2.16
CA GLY A 177 -16.09 9.38 -3.04
C GLY A 177 -17.19 8.34 -3.15
N MET A 178 -16.89 7.04 -3.06
CA MET A 178 -17.90 5.99 -2.99
C MET A 178 -18.73 6.09 -1.71
N VAL A 179 -18.10 6.33 -0.55
CA VAL A 179 -18.80 6.54 0.72
C VAL A 179 -19.75 7.72 0.64
N ASP A 180 -19.32 8.83 0.04
CA ASP A 180 -20.15 10.02 -0.09
C ASP A 180 -21.36 9.80 -1.00
N ILE A 181 -21.21 9.05 -2.09
CA ILE A 181 -22.29 8.63 -2.96
C ILE A 181 -23.30 7.75 -2.19
N ILE A 182 -22.82 6.79 -1.40
CA ILE A 182 -23.69 5.92 -0.58
C ILE A 182 -24.42 6.75 0.47
N ALA A 183 -23.72 7.62 1.19
CA ALA A 183 -24.26 8.45 2.26
C ALA A 183 -25.35 9.43 1.76
N SER A 184 -25.19 9.97 0.56
CA SER A 184 -26.15 10.88 -0.07
C SER A 184 -27.33 10.17 -0.77
N GLY A 185 -27.39 8.83 -0.74
CA GLY A 185 -28.40 8.08 -1.47
C GLY A 185 -28.21 8.15 -3.00
N GLY A 186 -27.00 8.29 -3.46
CA GLY A 186 -26.65 8.40 -4.87
C GLY A 186 -27.19 7.24 -5.71
N SER A 187 -27.50 7.52 -6.98
CA SER A 187 -28.09 6.58 -7.92
C SER A 187 -27.22 5.35 -8.18
N ALA A 188 -27.82 4.23 -8.58
CA ALA A 188 -27.10 3.03 -8.98
C ALA A 188 -26.09 3.30 -10.11
N ALA A 189 -26.38 4.23 -11.02
CA ALA A 189 -25.46 4.64 -12.07
C ALA A 189 -24.20 5.33 -11.51
N GLN A 190 -24.35 6.25 -10.56
CA GLN A 190 -23.21 6.91 -9.88
C GLN A 190 -22.35 5.90 -9.12
N GLN A 191 -22.97 4.99 -8.38
CA GLN A 191 -22.25 3.93 -7.67
C GLN A 191 -21.51 3.01 -8.63
N SER A 192 -22.13 2.64 -9.77
CA SER A 192 -21.48 1.83 -10.80
C SER A 192 -20.27 2.52 -11.43
N ALA A 193 -20.42 3.78 -11.78
CA ALA A 193 -19.31 4.58 -12.35
C ALA A 193 -18.13 4.66 -11.36
N LYS A 194 -18.39 4.94 -10.08
CA LYS A 194 -17.36 5.00 -9.05
C LYS A 194 -16.71 3.63 -8.80
N ALA A 195 -17.46 2.54 -8.85
CA ALA A 195 -16.92 1.19 -8.73
C ALA A 195 -16.00 0.82 -9.92
N GLN A 196 -16.32 1.28 -11.13
CA GLN A 196 -15.45 1.11 -12.30
C GLN A 196 -14.15 1.91 -12.16
N GLU A 197 -14.23 3.16 -11.68
CA GLU A 197 -13.05 3.98 -11.37
C GLU A 197 -12.13 3.26 -10.35
N ILE A 198 -12.68 2.79 -9.23
CA ILE A 198 -11.94 2.04 -8.22
C ILE A 198 -11.29 0.79 -8.84
N THR A 199 -12.00 0.06 -9.69
CA THR A 199 -11.46 -1.13 -10.36
C THR A 199 -10.26 -0.79 -11.26
N GLY A 200 -10.31 0.32 -11.98
CA GLY A 200 -9.19 0.82 -12.78
C GLY A 200 -7.98 1.15 -11.91
N LEU A 201 -8.20 1.93 -10.84
CA LEU A 201 -7.13 2.32 -9.90
C LEU A 201 -6.51 1.11 -9.19
N VAL A 202 -7.29 0.07 -8.86
CA VAL A 202 -6.74 -1.19 -8.34
C VAL A 202 -5.81 -1.85 -9.36
N GLY A 203 -6.17 -1.86 -10.65
CA GLY A 203 -5.32 -2.38 -11.71
C GLY A 203 -3.99 -1.62 -11.81
N GLU A 204 -4.04 -0.28 -11.81
CA GLU A 204 -2.85 0.57 -11.82
C GLU A 204 -1.99 0.36 -10.55
N SER A 205 -2.63 0.22 -9.39
CA SER A 205 -1.95 -0.07 -8.13
C SER A 205 -1.15 -1.38 -8.19
N VAL A 206 -1.69 -2.43 -8.81
CA VAL A 206 -0.97 -3.70 -8.99
C VAL A 206 0.27 -3.54 -9.88
N GLN A 207 0.18 -2.75 -10.95
CA GLN A 207 1.32 -2.48 -11.83
C GLN A 207 2.42 -1.72 -11.10
N LYS A 208 2.07 -0.67 -10.38
CA LYS A 208 3.02 0.14 -9.59
C LYS A 208 3.67 -0.66 -8.47
N LEU A 209 2.93 -1.54 -7.83
CA LEU A 209 3.48 -2.46 -6.82
C LEU A 209 4.52 -3.40 -7.42
N GLU A 210 4.31 -3.89 -8.65
CA GLU A 210 5.29 -4.73 -9.35
C GLU A 210 6.56 -3.95 -9.69
N GLU A 211 6.47 -2.67 -10.07
CA GLU A 211 7.64 -1.80 -10.26
C GLU A 211 8.47 -1.68 -8.96
N CYS A 212 7.81 -1.50 -7.80
CA CYS A 212 8.48 -1.48 -6.50
C CYS A 212 9.24 -2.79 -6.23
N ARG A 213 8.59 -3.94 -6.46
CA ARG A 213 9.20 -5.25 -6.28
C ARG A 213 10.43 -5.49 -7.17
N ILE A 214 10.35 -5.09 -8.42
CA ILE A 214 11.47 -5.21 -9.34
C ILE A 214 12.65 -4.38 -8.84
N ALA A 215 12.40 -3.15 -8.39
CA ALA A 215 13.46 -2.28 -7.87
C ALA A 215 14.10 -2.85 -6.58
N GLU A 216 13.29 -3.37 -5.65
CA GLU A 216 13.81 -4.02 -4.43
C GLU A 216 14.61 -5.28 -4.76
N LYS A 217 14.09 -6.12 -5.63
CA LYS A 217 14.78 -7.34 -6.07
C LYS A 217 16.14 -7.03 -6.69
N GLN A 218 16.24 -5.98 -7.49
CA GLN A 218 17.53 -5.56 -8.07
C GLN A 218 18.55 -5.18 -6.99
N ALA A 219 18.12 -4.45 -5.96
CA ALA A 219 18.97 -4.10 -4.83
C ALA A 219 19.41 -5.33 -4.03
N GLU A 220 18.48 -6.27 -3.78
CA GLU A 220 18.75 -7.50 -3.05
C GLU A 220 19.70 -8.44 -3.82
N GLU A 221 19.49 -8.62 -5.12
CA GLU A 221 20.37 -9.42 -5.97
C GLU A 221 21.78 -8.84 -6.03
N TYR A 222 21.89 -7.51 -6.11
CA TYR A 222 23.17 -6.82 -6.06
C TYR A 222 23.88 -7.06 -4.72
N PHE A 223 23.15 -6.94 -3.60
CA PHE A 223 23.67 -7.18 -2.25
C PHE A 223 24.25 -8.60 -2.11
N LYS A 224 23.47 -9.62 -2.53
CA LYS A 224 23.88 -11.03 -2.47
C LYS A 224 25.10 -11.31 -3.37
N LYS A 225 25.08 -10.82 -4.60
CA LYS A 225 26.16 -11.00 -5.58
C LYS A 225 27.50 -10.44 -5.10
N ASN A 226 27.46 -9.28 -4.44
CA ASN A 226 28.65 -8.58 -3.97
C ASN A 226 29.06 -8.96 -2.53
N LYS A 227 28.33 -9.90 -1.92
CA LYS A 227 28.58 -10.39 -0.55
C LYS A 227 28.66 -9.25 0.48
N LEU A 228 27.83 -8.23 0.30
CA LEU A 228 27.72 -7.13 1.25
C LEU A 228 27.11 -7.69 2.55
N GLY A 229 27.78 -7.52 3.69
CA GLY A 229 27.33 -8.06 4.99
C GLY A 229 28.04 -9.35 5.45
N LYS A 230 29.19 -9.67 4.85
CA LYS A 230 30.07 -10.76 5.32
C LYS A 230 31.36 -10.19 5.89
#